data_6436e919557d49f8fcbeb85717501cd7
#
_entry.id   6436e919557d49f8fcbeb85717501cd7
#
_cell.length_a   1.000
_cell.length_b   1.000
_cell.length_c   1.000
_cell.angle_alpha   90.00
_cell.angle_beta   90.00
_cell.angle_gamma   90.00
#
_symmetry.space_group_name_H-M   'P 1'
#
loop_
_entity.id
_entity.type
_entity.pdbx_description
1 polymer ?
#
loop_
_entity_poly.entity_id
_entity_poly.type
_entity_poly.pdbx_seq_one_letter_code
_entity_poly.pdbx_strand_id
1 'polypeptide(L)'
;MKEQEPKGGRIINNGSVSAHAPRPFSAPYTSTKHAITGLTKSTSLDGRKYDIACGQIDIGNAETDMTARMKNGVPQANGETMIEPTMDVDNVSQAILYMASRPLDANAQFLTIMAAKMPYLGRG
;
A
#
# COMPACT_ATOMS: atom_id res chain seq x y z
N MET A 1 -13.28 -16.42 -8.79
CA MET A 1 -13.58 -15.26 -9.65
C MET A 1 -13.72 -15.62 -11.11
N LYS A 2 -12.80 -16.39 -11.68
CA LYS A 2 -12.82 -16.78 -13.10
C LYS A 2 -13.95 -17.76 -13.45
N GLU A 3 -14.24 -18.70 -12.56
CA GLU A 3 -15.17 -19.83 -12.77
C GLU A 3 -16.50 -19.66 -12.01
N GLN A 4 -16.69 -18.59 -11.27
CA GLN A 4 -17.92 -18.31 -10.51
C GLN A 4 -18.98 -17.62 -11.35
N GLU A 5 -20.25 -17.64 -10.88
CA GLU A 5 -21.34 -16.84 -11.46
C GLU A 5 -21.93 -15.92 -10.36
N PRO A 6 -22.01 -14.60 -10.58
CA PRO A 6 -21.44 -13.88 -11.73
C PRO A 6 -19.90 -13.93 -11.75
N LYS A 7 -19.30 -13.89 -12.95
CA LYS A 7 -17.85 -13.81 -13.12
C LYS A 7 -17.30 -12.50 -12.60
N GLY A 8 -16.00 -12.50 -12.33
CA GLY A 8 -15.28 -11.29 -11.96
C GLY A 8 -15.10 -11.13 -10.46
N GLY A 9 -14.64 -9.96 -10.09
CA GLY A 9 -14.39 -9.59 -8.71
C GLY A 9 -13.24 -8.60 -8.58
N ARG A 10 -12.89 -8.30 -7.34
CA ARG A 10 -11.84 -7.33 -7.04
C ARG A 10 -10.79 -7.92 -6.11
N ILE A 11 -9.54 -7.65 -6.44
CA ILE A 11 -8.36 -7.96 -5.61
C ILE A 11 -7.74 -6.63 -5.21
N ILE A 12 -7.48 -6.46 -3.92
CA ILE A 12 -6.77 -5.28 -3.38
C ILE A 12 -5.53 -5.80 -2.65
N ASN A 13 -4.36 -5.54 -3.21
CA ASN A 13 -3.09 -5.91 -2.61
C ASN A 13 -2.65 -4.86 -1.59
N ASN A 14 -2.16 -5.34 -0.45
CA ASN A 14 -1.59 -4.49 0.58
C ASN A 14 -0.13 -4.17 0.26
N GLY A 15 0.10 -2.97 -0.24
CA GLY A 15 1.41 -2.41 -0.50
C GLY A 15 1.99 -1.62 0.68
N SER A 16 2.80 -0.63 0.35
CA SER A 16 3.42 0.30 1.29
C SER A 16 4.05 1.45 0.51
N VAL A 17 4.21 2.60 1.12
CA VAL A 17 5.07 3.67 0.57
C VAL A 17 6.52 3.19 0.34
N SER A 18 6.95 2.12 1.01
CA SER A 18 8.24 1.44 0.74
C SER A 18 8.29 0.72 -0.61
N ALA A 19 7.17 0.60 -1.33
CA ALA A 19 7.16 0.18 -2.73
C ALA A 19 7.71 1.27 -3.69
N HIS A 20 7.94 2.48 -3.18
CA HIS A 20 8.40 3.64 -3.95
C HIS A 20 9.69 4.24 -3.40
N ALA A 21 9.82 4.34 -2.08
CA ALA A 21 10.99 4.92 -1.42
C ALA A 21 11.39 4.08 -0.19
N PRO A 22 12.63 3.57 -0.14
CA PRO A 22 13.11 2.77 0.97
C PRO A 22 13.41 3.62 2.22
N ARG A 23 13.50 2.95 3.36
CA ARG A 23 14.17 3.45 4.56
C ARG A 23 15.55 2.80 4.71
N PRO A 24 16.46 3.39 5.48
CA PRO A 24 17.70 2.71 5.83
C PRO A 24 17.44 1.32 6.45
N PHE A 25 18.28 0.35 6.13
CA PHE A 25 18.24 -1.02 6.65
C PHE A 25 16.95 -1.80 6.37
N SER A 26 16.21 -1.45 5.31
CA SER A 26 14.93 -2.06 4.98
C SER A 26 14.93 -2.88 3.69
N ALA A 27 16.09 -3.30 3.19
CA ALA A 27 16.18 -3.99 1.90
C ALA A 27 15.24 -5.20 1.75
N PRO A 28 15.10 -6.14 2.70
CA PRO A 28 14.16 -7.24 2.57
C PRO A 28 12.70 -6.77 2.45
N TYR A 29 12.28 -5.87 3.33
CA TYR A 29 10.92 -5.32 3.31
C TYR A 29 10.66 -4.52 2.03
N THR A 30 11.57 -3.64 1.66
CA THR A 30 11.48 -2.83 0.44
C THR A 30 11.37 -3.71 -0.80
N SER A 31 12.17 -4.77 -0.90
CA SER A 31 12.13 -5.72 -2.02
C SER A 31 10.76 -6.40 -2.13
N THR A 32 10.20 -6.88 -1.00
CA THR A 32 8.87 -7.51 -1.01
C THR A 32 7.78 -6.53 -1.45
N LYS A 33 7.84 -5.27 -1.01
CA LYS A 33 6.84 -4.27 -1.37
C LYS A 33 6.95 -3.80 -2.83
N HIS A 34 8.14 -3.76 -3.41
CA HIS A 34 8.31 -3.58 -4.86
C HIS A 34 7.77 -4.78 -5.66
N ALA A 35 7.98 -6.01 -5.16
CA ALA A 35 7.43 -7.21 -5.79
C ALA A 35 5.90 -7.22 -5.83
N ILE A 36 5.23 -6.73 -4.78
CA ILE A 36 3.76 -6.57 -4.75
C ILE A 36 3.29 -5.64 -5.88
N THR A 37 4.03 -4.58 -6.19
CA THR A 37 3.70 -3.69 -7.32
C THR A 37 3.73 -4.43 -8.66
N GLY A 38 4.74 -5.27 -8.88
CA GLY A 38 4.82 -6.13 -10.06
C GLY A 38 3.65 -7.13 -10.13
N LEU A 39 3.35 -7.79 -9.01
CA LEU A 39 2.22 -8.71 -8.90
C LEU A 39 0.89 -8.02 -9.22
N THR A 40 0.65 -6.83 -8.68
CA THR A 40 -0.58 -6.06 -8.93
C THR A 40 -0.75 -5.75 -10.41
N LYS A 41 0.32 -5.31 -11.08
CA LYS A 41 0.29 -4.99 -12.52
C LYS A 41 0.00 -6.24 -13.35
N SER A 42 0.67 -7.37 -13.08
CA SER A 42 0.45 -8.63 -13.79
C SER A 42 -0.97 -9.15 -13.57
N THR A 43 -1.43 -9.18 -12.32
CA THR A 43 -2.80 -9.63 -11.99
C THR A 43 -3.85 -8.76 -12.65
N SER A 44 -3.65 -7.43 -12.70
CA SER A 44 -4.55 -6.52 -13.40
C SER A 44 -4.61 -6.80 -14.91
N LEU A 45 -3.46 -7.10 -15.53
CA LEU A 45 -3.39 -7.44 -16.95
C LEU A 45 -4.08 -8.77 -17.26
N ASP A 46 -3.74 -9.81 -16.51
CA ASP A 46 -4.23 -11.17 -16.73
C ASP A 46 -5.73 -11.31 -16.39
N GLY A 47 -6.21 -10.50 -15.44
CA GLY A 47 -7.58 -10.51 -14.94
C GLY A 47 -8.61 -9.88 -15.88
N ARG A 48 -8.19 -9.00 -16.81
CA ARG A 48 -9.09 -8.19 -17.65
C ARG A 48 -10.16 -9.01 -18.38
N LYS A 49 -9.76 -10.11 -19.01
CA LYS A 49 -10.68 -10.98 -19.76
C LYS A 49 -11.67 -11.76 -18.90
N TYR A 50 -11.55 -11.66 -17.58
CA TYR A 50 -12.39 -12.35 -16.61
C TYR A 50 -13.17 -11.37 -15.70
N ASP A 51 -13.18 -10.09 -16.04
CA ASP A 51 -13.77 -9.02 -15.23
C ASP A 51 -13.19 -8.97 -13.80
N ILE A 52 -11.90 -9.28 -13.67
CA ILE A 52 -11.18 -9.19 -12.40
C ILE A 52 -10.37 -7.90 -12.39
N ALA A 53 -10.77 -6.98 -11.50
CA ALA A 53 -10.05 -5.75 -11.23
C ALA A 53 -9.01 -6.00 -10.12
N CYS A 54 -7.77 -5.57 -10.33
CA CYS A 54 -6.73 -5.67 -9.32
C CYS A 54 -6.14 -4.29 -9.05
N GLY A 55 -6.11 -3.90 -7.77
CA GLY A 55 -5.52 -2.65 -7.31
C GLY A 55 -4.57 -2.88 -6.13
N GLN A 56 -3.85 -1.84 -5.76
CA GLN A 56 -2.92 -1.83 -4.63
C GLN A 56 -3.14 -0.59 -3.79
N ILE A 57 -3.18 -0.77 -2.47
CA ILE A 57 -3.13 0.34 -1.53
C ILE A 57 -1.73 0.42 -0.92
N ASP A 58 -1.07 1.57 -1.07
CA ASP A 58 0.24 1.85 -0.49
C ASP A 58 0.06 2.67 0.80
N ILE A 59 0.40 2.06 1.93
CA ILE A 59 0.14 2.61 3.26
C ILE A 59 1.44 3.15 3.85
N GLY A 60 1.37 4.36 4.42
CA GLY A 60 2.48 4.98 5.14
C GLY A 60 2.08 5.38 6.57
N ASN A 61 2.77 4.82 7.56
CA ASN A 61 2.68 5.18 8.98
C ASN A 61 1.25 5.15 9.57
N ALA A 62 0.48 4.12 9.30
CA ALA A 62 -0.75 3.86 10.06
C ALA A 62 -0.40 3.35 11.47
N GLU A 63 -1.12 3.82 12.48
CA GLU A 63 -0.92 3.39 13.86
C GLU A 63 -1.51 1.98 14.07
N THR A 64 -0.63 1.01 14.31
CA THR A 64 -0.96 -0.40 14.56
C THR A 64 0.05 -0.98 15.53
N ASP A 65 -0.19 -2.19 16.04
CA ASP A 65 0.79 -2.90 16.87
C ASP A 65 2.14 -3.10 16.14
N MET A 66 2.11 -3.29 14.82
CA MET A 66 3.31 -3.39 14.00
C MET A 66 4.13 -2.10 14.03
N THR A 67 3.48 -0.94 14.04
CA THR A 67 4.13 0.38 14.05
C THR A 67 4.43 0.89 15.47
N ALA A 68 4.01 0.18 16.52
CA ALA A 68 4.26 0.58 17.91
C ALA A 68 5.76 0.79 18.19
N ARG A 69 6.64 -0.02 17.55
CA ARG A 69 8.10 0.13 17.64
C ARG A 69 8.60 1.48 17.10
N MET A 70 7.87 2.11 16.19
CA MET A 70 8.22 3.41 15.60
C MET A 70 8.11 4.56 16.60
N LYS A 71 7.41 4.34 17.73
CA LYS A 71 7.34 5.31 18.84
C LYS A 71 8.71 5.60 19.48
N ASN A 72 9.68 4.69 19.29
CA ASN A 72 11.06 4.87 19.74
C ASN A 72 11.96 5.55 18.68
N GLY A 73 11.38 5.97 17.56
CA GLY A 73 12.08 6.54 16.44
C GLY A 73 12.51 5.53 15.39
N VAL A 74 12.69 6.01 14.18
CA VAL A 74 13.14 5.23 13.02
C VAL A 74 14.31 5.91 12.34
N PRO A 75 15.27 5.14 11.78
CA PRO A 75 16.41 5.69 11.06
C PRO A 75 15.97 6.52 9.85
N GLN A 76 16.63 7.66 9.67
CA GLN A 76 16.43 8.58 8.57
C GLN A 76 17.59 8.49 7.56
N ALA A 77 17.36 8.96 6.33
CA ALA A 77 18.36 8.94 5.26
C ALA A 77 19.64 9.74 5.62
N ASN A 78 19.53 10.78 6.42
CA ASN A 78 20.64 11.57 6.92
C ASN A 78 21.42 10.94 8.10
N GLY A 79 21.04 9.74 8.53
CA GLY A 79 21.66 8.99 9.63
C GLY A 79 21.10 9.31 11.01
N GLU A 80 20.19 10.26 11.13
CA GLU A 80 19.51 10.56 12.40
C GLU A 80 18.40 9.54 12.70
N THR A 81 17.92 9.56 13.94
CA THR A 81 16.73 8.82 14.35
C THR A 81 15.61 9.82 14.65
N MET A 82 14.42 9.61 14.08
CA MET A 82 13.30 10.50 14.25
C MET A 82 12.02 9.72 14.57
N ILE A 83 11.22 10.25 15.50
CA ILE A 83 9.84 9.77 15.70
C ILE A 83 8.99 10.36 14.57
N GLU A 84 8.51 9.49 13.70
CA GLU A 84 7.68 9.93 12.59
C GLU A 84 6.19 10.01 12.99
N PRO A 85 5.46 11.01 12.47
CA PRO A 85 4.02 11.08 12.63
C PRO A 85 3.32 9.84 12.07
N THR A 86 2.23 9.45 12.74
CA THR A 86 1.34 8.37 12.33
C THR A 86 -0.06 8.92 12.04
N MET A 87 -0.89 8.13 11.38
CA MET A 87 -2.31 8.37 11.19
C MET A 87 -3.13 7.25 11.82
N ASP A 88 -4.38 7.55 12.17
CA ASP A 88 -5.33 6.56 12.61
C ASP A 88 -5.56 5.50 11.52
N VAL A 89 -5.53 4.23 11.90
CA VAL A 89 -5.72 3.09 11.00
C VAL A 89 -7.09 3.09 10.32
N ASP A 90 -8.10 3.74 10.90
CA ASP A 90 -9.42 3.85 10.28
C ASP A 90 -9.38 4.57 8.92
N ASN A 91 -8.44 5.49 8.73
CA ASN A 91 -8.22 6.11 7.42
C ASN A 91 -7.87 5.07 6.34
N VAL A 92 -7.13 4.02 6.70
CA VAL A 92 -6.81 2.91 5.78
C VAL A 92 -8.06 2.09 5.50
N SER A 93 -8.87 1.82 6.53
CA SER A 93 -10.14 1.08 6.41
C SER A 93 -11.09 1.78 5.43
N GLN A 94 -11.25 3.10 5.55
CA GLN A 94 -12.07 3.91 4.66
C GLN A 94 -11.54 3.91 3.22
N ALA A 95 -10.23 3.98 3.04
CA ALA A 95 -9.60 3.92 1.72
C ALA A 95 -9.84 2.55 1.04
N ILE A 96 -9.71 1.45 1.79
CA ILE A 96 -10.00 0.09 1.28
C ILE A 96 -11.48 -0.03 0.92
N LEU A 97 -12.37 0.48 1.75
CA LEU A 97 -13.81 0.48 1.48
C LEU A 97 -14.14 1.25 0.19
N TYR A 98 -13.52 2.40 -0.01
CA TYR A 98 -13.62 3.15 -1.26
C TYR A 98 -13.18 2.31 -2.46
N MET A 99 -12.00 1.69 -2.41
CA MET A 99 -11.50 0.84 -3.49
C MET A 99 -12.45 -0.34 -3.76
N ALA A 100 -12.92 -0.99 -2.70
CA ALA A 100 -13.77 -2.18 -2.79
C ALA A 100 -15.17 -1.87 -3.35
N SER A 101 -15.72 -0.69 -3.07
CA SER A 101 -17.07 -0.29 -3.47
C SER A 101 -17.19 0.20 -4.91
N ARG A 102 -16.09 0.31 -5.65
CA ARG A 102 -16.17 0.73 -7.07
C ARG A 102 -16.81 -0.37 -7.92
N PRO A 103 -17.59 -0.01 -8.94
CA PRO A 103 -18.05 -0.99 -9.93
C PRO A 103 -16.85 -1.60 -10.65
N LEU A 104 -17.00 -2.79 -11.27
CA LEU A 104 -15.88 -3.52 -11.87
C LEU A 104 -15.29 -2.86 -13.12
N ASP A 105 -16.02 -1.94 -13.75
CA ASP A 105 -15.54 -1.12 -14.86
C ASP A 105 -14.63 0.05 -14.42
N ALA A 106 -14.57 0.32 -13.09
CA ALA A 106 -13.71 1.33 -12.50
C ALA A 106 -12.75 0.70 -11.48
N ASN A 107 -11.46 0.91 -11.65
CA ASN A 107 -10.43 0.37 -10.77
C ASN A 107 -9.56 1.49 -10.19
N ALA A 108 -9.58 1.63 -8.86
CA ALA A 108 -8.54 2.38 -8.16
C ALA A 108 -7.27 1.52 -8.16
N GLN A 109 -6.48 1.63 -9.24
CA GLN A 109 -5.36 0.70 -9.48
C GLN A 109 -4.21 0.89 -8.49
N PHE A 110 -3.87 2.13 -8.17
CA PHE A 110 -2.92 2.48 -7.11
C PHE A 110 -3.49 3.61 -6.28
N LEU A 111 -3.53 3.41 -4.96
CA LEU A 111 -3.94 4.42 -4.01
C LEU A 111 -2.90 4.51 -2.90
N THR A 112 -2.35 5.70 -2.68
CA THR A 112 -1.44 5.94 -1.57
C THR A 112 -2.17 6.70 -0.47
N ILE A 113 -2.12 6.17 0.75
CA ILE A 113 -2.60 6.85 1.96
C ILE A 113 -1.51 6.81 3.03
N MET A 114 -1.20 7.96 3.59
CA MET A 114 -0.08 8.10 4.50
C MET A 114 -0.30 9.22 5.50
N ALA A 115 0.39 9.16 6.64
CA ALA A 115 0.38 10.26 7.60
C ALA A 115 0.88 11.54 6.91
N ALA A 116 0.07 12.61 6.94
CA ALA A 116 0.33 13.83 6.15
C ALA A 116 1.68 14.51 6.47
N LYS A 117 2.18 14.32 7.68
CA LYS A 117 3.43 14.93 8.16
C LYS A 117 4.61 13.96 8.22
N MET A 118 4.44 12.71 7.77
CA MET A 118 5.57 11.78 7.75
C MET A 118 6.59 12.18 6.68
N PRO A 119 7.90 11.96 6.90
CA PRO A 119 8.92 12.19 5.87
C PRO A 119 8.72 11.21 4.70
N TYR A 120 8.52 11.74 3.50
CA TYR A 120 8.37 10.94 2.28
C TYR A 120 8.90 11.69 1.07
N LEU A 121 8.17 12.71 0.58
CA LEU A 121 8.67 13.61 -0.46
C LEU A 121 9.78 14.50 0.12
N GLY A 122 10.84 14.72 -0.65
CA GLY A 122 11.99 15.50 -0.19
C GLY A 122 12.89 14.76 0.80
N ARG A 123 12.65 13.49 1.07
CA ARG A 123 13.56 12.62 1.83
C ARG A 123 14.80 12.33 0.97
N GLY A 124 15.98 12.62 1.51
CA GLY A 124 17.21 12.31 0.77
C GLY A 124 18.42 12.85 1.43
#